data_649b935228edbf7ce5760c79fa7778be
#
_entry.id   649b935228edbf7ce5760c79fa7778be
#
_cell.length_a   1.000
_cell.length_b   1.000
_cell.length_c   1.000
_cell.angle_alpha   90.00
_cell.angle_beta   90.00
_cell.angle_gamma   90.00
#
_symmetry.space_group_name_H-M   'P 1'
#
loop_
_entity.id
_entity.type
_entity.pdbx_description
1 polymer ?
#
loop_
_entity_poly.entity_id
_entity_poly.type
_entity_poly.pdbx_seq_one_letter_code
_entity_poly.pdbx_strand_id
1 'polypeptide(L)'
;MTDAASSDSSSQQPNDAQTSVAAPAVKEVVGRSVDGHRVLLVDDQPMIGEAVRRLLADQADMTFAFCKDASKAVATAEEFQPTVILQDLVMPDIDGLDLVGKFRSHAGTEKIPVIMLSATEEAATKAQLLEAGANDYLIKLPHQIELIARIRVHSEAYKRLLERDAAFGALERSLADLTREREKSERLLRNILPDTIAERLKNNVSTIAESFSSVSVLFADLCGFTTFSERVDASQLVDLLDDIFSAFDHLANAYGVEKIKTIGDAYMAVAGLPEARDDHAEAVASMGLGMLEAFR
;
A
#
# COMPACT_ATOMS: atom_id res chain seq x y z
N MET A 1 -63.81 19.22 -26.53
CA MET A 1 -64.07 18.28 -27.63
C MET A 1 -62.72 17.79 -28.09
N THR A 2 -62.50 16.58 -27.72
CA THR A 2 -61.90 15.44 -28.45
C THR A 2 -60.44 15.56 -28.73
N ASP A 3 -59.68 14.80 -28.04
CA ASP A 3 -59.40 13.34 -28.13
C ASP A 3 -58.12 13.06 -28.96
N ALA A 4 -57.25 12.53 -28.36
CA ALA A 4 -56.83 11.14 -28.24
C ALA A 4 -55.48 10.81 -28.90
N ALA A 5 -54.78 10.11 -28.15
CA ALA A 5 -54.04 8.84 -28.34
C ALA A 5 -52.61 8.94 -28.88
N SER A 6 -51.68 8.63 -28.03
CA SER A 6 -51.05 7.29 -27.83
C SER A 6 -50.24 6.76 -29.00
N SER A 7 -48.93 6.62 -28.79
CA SER A 7 -48.28 5.35 -29.04
C SER A 7 -46.87 5.34 -28.44
N ASP A 8 -46.76 4.52 -27.52
CA ASP A 8 -45.72 3.72 -26.90
C ASP A 8 -44.76 3.14 -27.94
N SER A 9 -43.46 3.27 -27.72
CA SER A 9 -42.47 2.31 -28.22
C SER A 9 -41.28 2.30 -27.28
N SER A 10 -41.37 1.35 -26.35
CA SER A 10 -40.31 0.83 -25.53
C SER A 10 -39.19 0.24 -26.40
N SER A 11 -37.97 0.72 -26.24
CA SER A 11 -36.76 0.01 -26.62
C SER A 11 -35.92 -0.25 -25.38
N GLN A 12 -35.98 -1.50 -24.96
CA GLN A 12 -35.13 -2.13 -23.94
C GLN A 12 -33.67 -2.10 -24.42
N GLN A 13 -32.81 -1.50 -23.63
CA GLN A 13 -31.37 -1.76 -23.67
C GLN A 13 -31.02 -2.85 -22.66
N PRO A 14 -30.10 -3.78 -22.97
CA PRO A 14 -29.67 -4.81 -22.05
C PRO A 14 -28.75 -4.22 -20.98
N ASN A 15 -29.04 -4.58 -19.75
CA ASN A 15 -28.35 -4.20 -18.52
C ASN A 15 -27.13 -5.14 -18.35
N ASP A 16 -25.95 -4.70 -18.73
CA ASP A 16 -24.71 -5.38 -18.41
C ASP A 16 -24.37 -5.11 -16.94
N ALA A 17 -24.80 -6.04 -16.10
CA ALA A 17 -24.41 -6.12 -14.71
C ALA A 17 -22.92 -6.52 -14.62
N GLN A 18 -22.05 -5.53 -14.59
CA GLN A 18 -20.68 -5.74 -14.13
C GLN A 18 -20.71 -5.97 -12.61
N THR A 19 -20.59 -7.23 -12.24
CA THR A 19 -20.36 -7.65 -10.85
C THR A 19 -18.96 -7.19 -10.43
N SER A 20 -18.88 -6.00 -9.88
CA SER A 20 -17.69 -5.53 -9.17
C SER A 20 -17.56 -6.35 -7.89
N VAL A 21 -16.63 -7.29 -7.90
CA VAL A 21 -16.17 -7.96 -6.68
C VAL A 21 -15.39 -6.92 -5.87
N ALA A 22 -16.08 -6.31 -4.92
CA ALA A 22 -15.43 -5.43 -3.95
C ALA A 22 -14.45 -6.26 -3.11
N ALA A 23 -13.17 -5.96 -3.19
CA ALA A 23 -12.16 -6.43 -2.27
C ALA A 23 -12.58 -6.06 -0.83
N PRO A 24 -12.37 -6.94 0.18
CA PRO A 24 -12.73 -6.63 1.54
C PRO A 24 -11.96 -5.38 1.98
N ALA A 25 -12.69 -4.35 2.36
CA ALA A 25 -12.13 -3.15 2.95
C ALA A 25 -11.37 -3.54 4.22
N VAL A 26 -10.05 -3.47 4.17
CA VAL A 26 -9.20 -3.51 5.36
C VAL A 26 -9.61 -2.29 6.18
N LYS A 27 -10.37 -2.52 7.26
CA LYS A 27 -10.67 -1.47 8.23
C LYS A 27 -9.32 -1.00 8.78
N GLU A 28 -8.96 0.20 8.44
CA GLU A 28 -7.80 0.92 8.98
C GLU A 28 -7.90 0.90 10.51
N VAL A 29 -7.02 0.13 11.13
CA VAL A 29 -6.80 0.21 12.58
C VAL A 29 -5.98 1.48 12.80
N VAL A 30 -6.66 2.61 12.79
CA VAL A 30 -6.08 3.89 13.22
C VAL A 30 -5.65 3.71 14.67
N GLY A 31 -4.35 3.91 14.94
CA GLY A 31 -3.69 3.73 16.21
C GLY A 31 -4.46 4.31 17.38
N ARG A 32 -5.24 3.46 18.06
CA ARG A 32 -5.70 3.70 19.42
C ARG A 32 -4.61 3.19 20.34
N SER A 33 -3.98 4.11 21.05
CA SER A 33 -3.25 3.77 22.26
C SER A 33 -4.21 2.97 23.15
N VAL A 34 -3.93 1.68 23.32
CA VAL A 34 -4.72 0.81 24.19
C VAL A 34 -4.17 1.04 25.59
N ASP A 35 -4.58 2.16 26.21
CA ASP A 35 -4.29 2.40 27.61
C ASP A 35 -5.02 1.35 28.47
N GLY A 36 -4.26 0.61 29.26
CA GLY A 36 -4.77 -0.43 30.14
C GLY A 36 -4.76 -1.83 29.55
N HIS A 37 -5.24 -2.78 30.35
CA HIS A 37 -5.38 -4.19 30.01
C HIS A 37 -6.87 -4.53 29.86
N ARG A 38 -7.28 -5.01 28.69
CA ARG A 38 -8.66 -5.38 28.40
C ARG A 38 -8.78 -6.90 28.46
N VAL A 39 -9.41 -7.40 29.51
CA VAL A 39 -9.52 -8.84 29.81
C VAL A 39 -10.90 -9.34 29.42
N LEU A 40 -10.97 -10.28 28.50
CA LEU A 40 -12.20 -10.99 28.18
C LEU A 40 -12.15 -12.38 28.83
N LEU A 41 -13.15 -12.72 29.66
CA LEU A 41 -13.33 -14.09 30.14
C LEU A 41 -14.44 -14.77 29.36
N VAL A 42 -14.17 -15.97 28.85
CA VAL A 42 -15.14 -16.88 28.24
C VAL A 42 -15.28 -18.12 29.12
N ASP A 43 -16.39 -18.24 29.81
CA ASP A 43 -16.69 -19.35 30.75
C ASP A 43 -18.22 -19.45 30.91
N ASP A 44 -18.80 -20.67 30.85
CA ASP A 44 -20.23 -20.89 30.99
C ASP A 44 -20.77 -20.66 32.40
N GLN A 45 -19.88 -20.58 33.41
CA GLN A 45 -20.24 -20.48 34.81
C GLN A 45 -20.20 -19.00 35.29
N PRO A 46 -21.36 -18.37 35.59
CA PRO A 46 -21.38 -16.98 36.07
C PRO A 46 -20.62 -16.75 37.38
N MET A 47 -20.48 -17.82 38.19
CA MET A 47 -19.74 -17.76 39.46
C MET A 47 -18.26 -17.53 39.21
N ILE A 48 -17.65 -18.13 38.18
CA ILE A 48 -16.27 -17.91 37.78
C ILE A 48 -16.10 -16.48 37.26
N GLY A 49 -17.07 -16.00 36.44
CA GLY A 49 -17.09 -14.62 35.98
C GLY A 49 -17.05 -13.60 37.12
N GLU A 50 -17.85 -13.81 38.16
CA GLU A 50 -17.87 -12.94 39.32
C GLU A 50 -16.60 -13.06 40.19
N ALA A 51 -16.06 -14.27 40.34
CA ALA A 51 -14.80 -14.47 41.07
C ALA A 51 -13.64 -13.77 40.36
N VAL A 52 -13.47 -13.91 39.05
CA VAL A 52 -12.42 -13.20 38.30
C VAL A 52 -12.62 -11.69 38.36
N ARG A 53 -13.87 -11.21 38.23
CA ARG A 53 -14.19 -9.78 38.37
C ARG A 53 -13.70 -9.23 39.70
N ARG A 54 -13.91 -9.95 40.81
CA ARG A 54 -13.44 -9.54 42.15
C ARG A 54 -11.92 -9.56 42.24
N LEU A 55 -11.27 -10.56 41.68
CA LEU A 55 -9.79 -10.63 41.66
C LEU A 55 -9.16 -9.43 40.91
N LEU A 56 -9.85 -8.87 39.93
CA LEU A 56 -9.38 -7.74 39.14
C LEU A 56 -9.88 -6.38 39.61
N ALA A 57 -10.80 -6.32 40.59
CA ALA A 57 -11.51 -5.10 41.00
C ALA A 57 -10.57 -3.96 41.47
N ASP A 58 -9.46 -4.30 42.15
CA ASP A 58 -8.49 -3.33 42.66
C ASP A 58 -7.47 -2.84 41.61
N GLN A 59 -7.56 -3.32 40.36
CA GLN A 59 -6.63 -2.96 39.29
C GLN A 59 -7.25 -1.87 38.41
N ALA A 60 -6.89 -0.61 38.68
CA ALA A 60 -7.42 0.55 37.94
C ALA A 60 -7.04 0.54 36.43
N ASP A 61 -5.96 -0.16 36.08
CA ASP A 61 -5.46 -0.31 34.70
C ASP A 61 -6.10 -1.48 33.94
N MET A 62 -7.09 -2.19 34.54
CA MET A 62 -7.74 -3.35 33.94
C MET A 62 -9.23 -3.11 33.69
N THR A 63 -9.67 -3.43 32.46
CA THR A 63 -11.09 -3.46 32.08
C THR A 63 -11.50 -4.91 31.83
N PHE A 64 -12.62 -5.32 32.38
CA PHE A 64 -13.09 -6.71 32.35
C PHE A 64 -14.43 -6.87 31.63
N ALA A 65 -14.51 -7.85 30.72
CA ALA A 65 -15.73 -8.30 30.10
C ALA A 65 -15.91 -9.81 30.33
N PHE A 66 -17.16 -10.24 30.41
CA PHE A 66 -17.53 -11.65 30.60
C PHE A 66 -18.46 -12.12 29.49
N CYS A 67 -18.09 -13.20 28.83
CA CYS A 67 -18.86 -13.88 27.79
C CYS A 67 -19.26 -15.28 28.29
N LYS A 68 -20.55 -15.47 28.60
CA LYS A 68 -21.05 -16.75 29.05
C LYS A 68 -21.28 -17.76 27.91
N ASP A 69 -21.56 -17.26 26.72
CA ASP A 69 -21.94 -18.06 25.55
C ASP A 69 -20.73 -18.18 24.62
N ALA A 70 -20.12 -19.35 24.59
CA ALA A 70 -18.95 -19.63 23.77
C ALA A 70 -19.19 -19.42 22.26
N SER A 71 -20.44 -19.55 21.78
CA SER A 71 -20.78 -19.29 20.37
C SER A 71 -20.63 -17.82 19.99
N LYS A 72 -20.72 -16.92 20.96
CA LYS A 72 -20.58 -15.47 20.79
C LYS A 72 -19.18 -14.94 21.13
N ALA A 73 -18.27 -15.81 21.55
CA ALA A 73 -16.98 -15.41 22.07
C ALA A 73 -16.15 -14.61 21.05
N VAL A 74 -16.11 -15.04 19.79
CA VAL A 74 -15.39 -14.34 18.71
C VAL A 74 -16.00 -12.96 18.45
N ALA A 75 -17.31 -12.86 18.31
CA ALA A 75 -18.00 -11.58 18.10
C ALA A 75 -17.82 -10.62 19.29
N THR A 76 -17.89 -11.17 20.53
CA THR A 76 -17.62 -10.39 21.74
C THR A 76 -16.17 -9.90 21.77
N ALA A 77 -15.22 -10.72 21.34
CA ALA A 77 -13.81 -10.32 21.27
C ALA A 77 -13.60 -9.24 20.21
N GLU A 78 -14.28 -9.28 19.08
CA GLU A 78 -14.23 -8.23 18.06
C GLU A 78 -14.79 -6.89 18.56
N GLU A 79 -15.91 -6.93 19.26
CA GLU A 79 -16.53 -5.72 19.80
C GLU A 79 -15.74 -5.15 20.97
N PHE A 80 -15.39 -6.00 21.93
CA PHE A 80 -14.66 -5.58 23.13
C PHE A 80 -13.19 -5.30 22.86
N GLN A 81 -12.56 -5.90 21.84
CA GLN A 81 -11.13 -5.77 21.50
C GLN A 81 -10.22 -6.05 22.71
N PRO A 82 -10.23 -7.25 23.29
CA PRO A 82 -9.43 -7.56 24.45
C PRO A 82 -7.93 -7.57 24.12
N THR A 83 -7.11 -7.28 25.14
CA THR A 83 -5.66 -7.44 25.03
C THR A 83 -5.20 -8.82 25.50
N VAL A 84 -6.09 -9.56 26.16
CA VAL A 84 -5.93 -10.95 26.57
C VAL A 84 -7.29 -11.60 26.77
N ILE A 85 -7.39 -12.88 26.39
CA ILE A 85 -8.58 -13.71 26.59
C ILE A 85 -8.25 -14.75 27.67
N LEU A 86 -9.09 -14.84 28.69
CA LEU A 86 -9.16 -15.98 29.62
C LEU A 86 -10.26 -16.90 29.13
N GLN A 87 -9.98 -18.18 28.95
CA GLN A 87 -10.96 -19.11 28.38
C GLN A 87 -11.03 -20.40 29.18
N ASP A 88 -12.24 -20.81 29.53
CA ASP A 88 -12.46 -22.14 30.11
C ASP A 88 -12.14 -23.24 29.11
N LEU A 89 -11.53 -24.31 29.59
CA LEU A 89 -11.26 -25.49 28.79
C LEU A 89 -12.52 -26.33 28.55
N VAL A 90 -13.39 -26.46 29.55
CA VAL A 90 -14.54 -27.35 29.52
C VAL A 90 -15.83 -26.56 29.58
N MET A 91 -16.52 -26.47 28.44
CA MET A 91 -17.81 -25.82 28.30
C MET A 91 -18.80 -26.78 27.66
N PRO A 92 -20.11 -26.71 28.02
CA PRO A 92 -21.11 -27.71 27.58
C PRO A 92 -21.32 -27.74 26.06
N ASP A 93 -21.21 -26.60 25.38
CA ASP A 93 -21.63 -26.44 23.99
C ASP A 93 -20.44 -26.50 22.99
N ILE A 94 -19.21 -26.36 23.45
CA ILE A 94 -18.01 -26.31 22.59
C ILE A 94 -16.77 -26.74 23.37
N ASP A 95 -15.92 -27.52 22.74
CA ASP A 95 -14.59 -27.81 23.29
C ASP A 95 -13.72 -26.55 23.32
N GLY A 96 -13.06 -26.28 24.45
CA GLY A 96 -12.18 -25.14 24.60
C GLY A 96 -11.05 -25.10 23.56
N LEU A 97 -10.55 -26.25 23.13
CA LEU A 97 -9.55 -26.35 22.05
C LEU A 97 -10.11 -25.87 20.70
N ASP A 98 -11.35 -26.26 20.37
CA ASP A 98 -12.02 -25.83 19.16
C ASP A 98 -12.25 -24.31 19.15
N LEU A 99 -12.54 -23.73 20.32
CA LEU A 99 -12.72 -22.29 20.43
C LEU A 99 -11.41 -21.52 20.26
N VAL A 100 -10.28 -22.03 20.77
CA VAL A 100 -8.94 -21.47 20.47
C VAL A 100 -8.70 -21.49 18.96
N GLY A 101 -9.01 -22.62 18.29
CA GLY A 101 -8.92 -22.72 16.82
C GLY A 101 -9.75 -21.66 16.10
N LYS A 102 -10.97 -21.37 16.58
CA LYS A 102 -11.83 -20.30 16.03
C LYS A 102 -11.19 -18.92 16.22
N PHE A 103 -10.63 -18.60 17.38
CA PHE A 103 -9.92 -17.35 17.59
C PHE A 103 -8.71 -17.22 16.65
N ARG A 104 -7.96 -18.29 16.42
CA ARG A 104 -6.78 -18.29 15.56
C ARG A 104 -7.10 -18.21 14.06
N SER A 105 -8.27 -18.68 13.65
CA SER A 105 -8.73 -18.62 12.26
C SER A 105 -9.41 -17.30 11.89
N HIS A 106 -9.67 -16.42 12.85
CA HIS A 106 -10.38 -15.16 12.62
C HIS A 106 -9.43 -13.97 12.67
N ALA A 107 -9.34 -13.18 11.60
CA ALA A 107 -8.38 -12.09 11.42
C ALA A 107 -8.40 -11.03 12.55
N GLY A 108 -9.58 -10.79 13.16
CA GLY A 108 -9.73 -9.83 14.26
C GLY A 108 -9.23 -10.33 15.60
N THR A 109 -9.01 -11.64 15.77
CA THR A 109 -8.69 -12.27 17.07
C THR A 109 -7.46 -13.17 17.01
N GLU A 110 -6.92 -13.49 15.82
CA GLU A 110 -5.86 -14.46 15.61
C GLU A 110 -4.61 -14.23 16.47
N LYS A 111 -4.27 -12.97 16.73
CA LYS A 111 -3.06 -12.55 17.46
C LYS A 111 -3.32 -12.30 18.95
N ILE A 112 -4.58 -12.26 19.39
CA ILE A 112 -4.91 -11.98 20.79
C ILE A 112 -4.47 -13.17 21.65
N PRO A 113 -3.69 -12.95 22.73
CA PRO A 113 -3.26 -14.04 23.58
C PRO A 113 -4.44 -14.66 24.31
N VAL A 114 -4.46 -16.01 24.33
CA VAL A 114 -5.47 -16.82 25.01
C VAL A 114 -4.78 -17.57 26.16
N ILE A 115 -5.24 -17.35 27.38
CA ILE A 115 -4.85 -18.07 28.61
C ILE A 115 -5.96 -19.04 28.96
N MET A 116 -5.65 -20.33 28.93
CA MET A 116 -6.64 -21.34 29.25
C MET A 116 -6.82 -21.50 30.76
N LEU A 117 -8.06 -21.60 31.22
CA LEU A 117 -8.42 -21.92 32.58
C LEU A 117 -8.87 -23.39 32.65
N SER A 118 -8.25 -24.21 33.49
CA SER A 118 -8.58 -25.62 33.63
C SER A 118 -8.68 -26.02 35.11
N ALA A 119 -9.51 -27.05 35.36
CA ALA A 119 -9.62 -27.61 36.69
C ALA A 119 -8.51 -28.60 37.05
N THR A 120 -7.72 -29.08 36.05
CA THR A 120 -6.69 -30.10 36.23
C THR A 120 -5.29 -29.60 35.88
N GLU A 121 -4.27 -30.20 36.47
CA GLU A 121 -2.86 -29.81 36.29
C GLU A 121 -2.06 -30.84 35.47
N GLU A 122 -2.70 -31.59 34.61
CA GLU A 122 -2.06 -32.65 33.85
C GLU A 122 -1.13 -32.10 32.76
N ALA A 123 0.10 -32.63 32.73
CA ALA A 123 1.12 -32.19 31.78
C ALA A 123 0.73 -32.46 30.30
N ALA A 124 0.00 -33.56 30.05
CA ALA A 124 -0.48 -33.90 28.71
C ALA A 124 -1.49 -32.89 28.20
N THR A 125 -2.43 -32.46 29.03
CA THR A 125 -3.44 -31.44 28.72
C THR A 125 -2.76 -30.09 28.42
N LYS A 126 -1.75 -29.69 29.21
CA LYS A 126 -0.96 -28.46 28.97
C LYS A 126 -0.31 -28.46 27.58
N ALA A 127 0.31 -29.58 27.20
CA ALA A 127 0.94 -29.69 25.88
C ALA A 127 -0.06 -29.54 24.74
N GLN A 128 -1.19 -30.21 24.81
CA GLN A 128 -2.27 -30.12 23.82
C GLN A 128 -2.83 -28.70 23.67
N LEU A 129 -3.00 -27.97 24.78
CA LEU A 129 -3.48 -26.59 24.77
C LEU A 129 -2.53 -25.65 24.06
N LEU A 130 -1.22 -25.78 24.31
CA LEU A 130 -0.18 -24.97 23.66
C LEU A 130 -0.06 -25.32 22.16
N GLU A 131 -0.14 -26.60 21.79
CA GLU A 131 -0.18 -27.06 20.39
C GLU A 131 -1.40 -26.53 19.64
N ALA A 132 -2.56 -26.43 20.30
CA ALA A 132 -3.76 -25.82 19.72
C ALA A 132 -3.68 -24.31 19.54
N GLY A 133 -2.61 -23.66 20.04
CA GLY A 133 -2.38 -22.22 19.89
C GLY A 133 -2.75 -21.37 21.10
N ALA A 134 -3.03 -21.96 22.26
CA ALA A 134 -3.10 -21.20 23.50
C ALA A 134 -1.71 -20.62 23.86
N ASN A 135 -1.68 -19.46 24.48
CA ASN A 135 -0.44 -18.79 24.87
C ASN A 135 0.01 -19.15 26.28
N ASP A 136 -0.93 -19.55 27.11
CA ASP A 136 -0.65 -19.91 28.49
C ASP A 136 -1.79 -20.75 29.09
N TYR A 137 -1.57 -21.20 30.30
CA TYR A 137 -2.46 -22.05 31.03
C TYR A 137 -2.45 -21.68 32.52
N LEU A 138 -3.61 -21.67 33.17
CA LEU A 138 -3.80 -21.46 34.61
C LEU A 138 -4.82 -22.46 35.17
N ILE A 139 -4.64 -22.86 36.42
CA ILE A 139 -5.66 -23.60 37.16
C ILE A 139 -6.84 -22.65 37.45
N LYS A 140 -8.07 -23.14 37.37
CA LYS A 140 -9.29 -22.37 37.68
C LYS A 140 -9.20 -21.81 39.10
N LEU A 141 -9.60 -20.53 39.23
CA LEU A 141 -9.48 -19.71 40.43
C LEU A 141 -8.02 -19.62 40.92
N PRO A 142 -7.09 -19.15 40.08
CA PRO A 142 -5.71 -18.97 40.46
C PRO A 142 -5.59 -17.93 41.59
N HIS A 143 -4.42 -17.92 42.22
CA HIS A 143 -4.15 -16.85 43.17
C HIS A 143 -4.14 -15.49 42.45
N GLN A 144 -4.71 -14.45 43.09
CA GLN A 144 -4.86 -13.11 42.49
C GLN A 144 -3.54 -12.59 41.87
N ILE A 145 -2.43 -12.73 42.62
CA ILE A 145 -1.11 -12.26 42.17
C ILE A 145 -0.68 -12.96 40.86
N GLU A 146 -0.91 -14.26 40.73
CA GLU A 146 -0.56 -15.02 39.55
C GLU A 146 -1.43 -14.64 38.34
N LEU A 147 -2.73 -14.54 38.53
CA LEU A 147 -3.67 -14.12 37.47
C LEU A 147 -3.29 -12.75 36.92
N ILE A 148 -3.08 -11.76 37.77
CA ILE A 148 -2.70 -10.42 37.35
C ILE A 148 -1.36 -10.39 36.64
N ALA A 149 -0.36 -11.12 37.15
CA ALA A 149 0.96 -11.19 36.50
C ALA A 149 0.88 -11.78 35.08
N ARG A 150 0.12 -12.88 34.89
CA ARG A 150 -0.06 -13.49 33.57
C ARG A 150 -0.82 -12.59 32.60
N ILE A 151 -1.90 -11.97 33.06
CA ILE A 151 -2.66 -10.98 32.28
C ILE A 151 -1.72 -9.87 31.79
N ARG A 152 -0.94 -9.28 32.69
CA ARG A 152 -0.02 -8.19 32.31
C ARG A 152 1.03 -8.62 31.32
N VAL A 153 1.70 -9.75 31.53
CA VAL A 153 2.74 -10.26 30.64
C VAL A 153 2.19 -10.47 29.22
N HIS A 154 1.06 -11.17 29.09
CA HIS A 154 0.50 -11.47 27.77
C HIS A 154 -0.11 -10.24 27.10
N SER A 155 -0.81 -9.41 27.86
CA SER A 155 -1.40 -8.17 27.36
C SER A 155 -0.34 -7.17 26.90
N GLU A 156 0.76 -7.00 27.64
CA GLU A 156 1.88 -6.14 27.24
C GLU A 156 2.59 -6.67 25.99
N ALA A 157 2.82 -7.99 25.91
CA ALA A 157 3.39 -8.60 24.71
C ALA A 157 2.53 -8.34 23.48
N TYR A 158 1.20 -8.45 23.61
CA TYR A 158 0.26 -8.18 22.54
C TYR A 158 0.24 -6.70 22.13
N LYS A 159 0.22 -5.77 23.09
CA LYS A 159 0.28 -4.32 22.81
C LYS A 159 1.55 -3.96 22.03
N ARG A 160 2.70 -4.49 22.45
CA ARG A 160 3.97 -4.29 21.72
C ARG A 160 3.94 -4.87 20.31
N LEU A 161 3.26 -6.00 20.11
CA LEU A 161 3.06 -6.59 18.79
C LEU A 161 2.25 -5.64 17.89
N LEU A 162 1.15 -5.08 18.41
CA LEU A 162 0.31 -4.12 17.67
C LEU A 162 1.08 -2.83 17.33
N GLU A 163 1.84 -2.28 18.28
CA GLU A 163 2.68 -1.10 18.07
C GLU A 163 3.72 -1.35 16.98
N ARG A 164 4.39 -2.50 17.04
CA ARG A 164 5.34 -2.90 16.01
C ARG A 164 4.68 -3.00 14.63
N ASP A 165 3.55 -3.70 14.54
CA ASP A 165 2.86 -3.90 13.26
C ASP A 165 2.38 -2.56 12.69
N ALA A 166 1.89 -1.65 13.53
CA ALA A 166 1.53 -0.29 13.13
C ALA A 166 2.74 0.53 12.64
N ALA A 167 3.89 0.42 13.31
CA ALA A 167 5.13 1.09 12.93
C ALA A 167 5.66 0.56 11.58
N PHE A 168 5.60 -0.76 11.36
CA PHE A 168 5.98 -1.35 10.08
C PHE A 168 5.08 -0.86 8.95
N GLY A 169 3.76 -0.84 9.14
CA GLY A 169 2.84 -0.33 8.12
C GLY A 169 3.02 1.17 7.83
N ALA A 170 3.41 1.97 8.83
CA ALA A 170 3.75 3.39 8.62
C ALA A 170 5.06 3.54 7.83
N LEU A 171 6.07 2.72 8.13
CA LEU A 171 7.35 2.71 7.41
C LEU A 171 7.17 2.31 5.94
N GLU A 172 6.42 1.25 5.66
CA GLU A 172 6.13 0.82 4.29
C GLU A 172 5.45 1.91 3.47
N ARG A 173 4.46 2.60 4.04
CA ARG A 173 3.80 3.75 3.39
C ARG A 173 4.79 4.86 3.10
N SER A 174 5.61 5.23 4.06
CA SER A 174 6.63 6.28 3.89
C SER A 174 7.66 5.93 2.81
N LEU A 175 8.10 4.67 2.74
CA LEU A 175 9.01 4.20 1.68
C LEU A 175 8.36 4.25 0.30
N ALA A 176 7.09 3.85 0.19
CA ALA A 176 6.35 3.92 -1.08
C ALA A 176 6.20 5.38 -1.56
N ASP A 177 5.90 6.31 -0.65
CA ASP A 177 5.77 7.73 -0.98
C ASP A 177 7.12 8.34 -1.41
N LEU A 178 8.20 8.03 -0.70
CA LEU A 178 9.56 8.46 -1.07
C LEU A 178 9.98 7.92 -2.45
N THR A 179 9.67 6.66 -2.74
CA THR A 179 9.97 6.06 -4.05
C THR A 179 9.23 6.78 -5.16
N ARG A 180 7.94 7.06 -4.96
CA ARG A 180 7.12 7.80 -5.94
C ARG A 180 7.63 9.22 -6.18
N GLU A 181 7.99 9.95 -5.12
CA GLU A 181 8.56 11.31 -5.25
C GLU A 181 9.92 11.29 -5.94
N ARG A 182 10.76 10.30 -5.64
CA ARG A 182 12.02 10.10 -6.33
C ARG A 182 11.85 9.86 -7.83
N GLU A 183 10.96 8.93 -8.20
CA GLU A 183 10.67 8.62 -9.61
C GLU A 183 10.12 9.84 -10.36
N LYS A 184 9.25 10.62 -9.71
CA LYS A 184 8.74 11.87 -10.26
C LYS A 184 9.85 12.90 -10.48
N SER A 185 10.73 13.08 -9.51
CA SER A 185 11.87 13.98 -9.61
C SER A 185 12.83 13.55 -10.72
N GLU A 186 13.12 12.24 -10.82
CA GLU A 186 13.98 11.69 -11.87
C GLU A 186 13.38 11.89 -13.27
N ARG A 187 12.08 11.67 -13.41
CA ARG A 187 11.39 11.92 -14.68
C ARG A 187 11.43 13.40 -15.08
N LEU A 188 11.20 14.34 -14.15
CA LEU A 188 11.29 15.75 -14.42
C LEU A 188 12.72 16.17 -14.81
N LEU A 189 13.74 15.62 -14.16
CA LEU A 189 15.13 15.88 -14.48
C LEU A 189 15.49 15.41 -15.90
N ARG A 190 15.04 14.22 -16.29
CA ARG A 190 15.26 13.66 -17.64
C ARG A 190 14.53 14.40 -18.75
N ASN A 191 13.40 15.04 -18.43
CA ASN A 191 12.70 15.88 -19.41
C ASN A 191 13.45 17.19 -19.74
N ILE A 192 14.38 17.60 -18.87
CA ILE A 192 15.09 18.87 -19.01
C ILE A 192 16.54 18.65 -19.46
N LEU A 193 17.16 17.54 -19.06
CA LEU A 193 18.58 17.24 -19.28
C LEU A 193 18.75 15.90 -20.00
N PRO A 194 19.76 15.79 -20.91
CA PRO A 194 20.17 14.51 -21.44
C PRO A 194 20.53 13.52 -20.32
N ASP A 195 20.26 12.24 -20.53
CA ASP A 195 20.41 11.19 -19.50
C ASP A 195 21.83 11.16 -18.89
N THR A 196 22.86 11.31 -19.73
CA THR A 196 24.26 11.36 -19.31
C THR A 196 24.58 12.50 -18.36
N ILE A 197 23.98 13.66 -18.59
CA ILE A 197 24.13 14.84 -17.73
C ILE A 197 23.36 14.69 -16.43
N ALA A 198 22.15 14.13 -16.51
CA ALA A 198 21.33 13.87 -15.34
C ALA A 198 22.02 12.88 -14.37
N GLU A 199 22.63 11.81 -14.88
CA GLU A 199 23.38 10.85 -14.06
C GLU A 199 24.62 11.47 -13.41
N ARG A 200 25.34 12.31 -14.11
CA ARG A 200 26.54 13.01 -13.57
C ARG A 200 26.18 14.00 -12.47
N LEU A 201 25.07 14.71 -12.61
CA LEU A 201 24.57 15.60 -11.56
C LEU A 201 24.12 14.81 -10.30
N LYS A 202 23.53 13.66 -10.46
CA LYS A 202 23.20 12.75 -9.34
C LYS A 202 24.44 12.32 -8.55
N ASN A 203 25.56 12.15 -9.24
CA ASN A 203 26.83 11.74 -8.64
C ASN A 203 27.64 12.93 -8.05
N ASN A 204 26.98 14.07 -7.77
CA ASN A 204 27.57 15.28 -7.18
C ASN A 204 28.73 15.90 -7.96
N VAL A 205 28.76 15.79 -9.29
CA VAL A 205 29.72 16.53 -10.12
C VAL A 205 29.25 17.98 -10.24
N SER A 206 29.87 18.87 -9.52
CA SER A 206 29.46 20.29 -9.37
C SER A 206 29.62 21.12 -10.64
N THR A 207 30.49 20.70 -11.57
CA THR A 207 30.68 21.38 -12.84
C THR A 207 30.87 20.34 -13.94
N ILE A 208 30.00 20.36 -14.93
CA ILE A 208 30.08 19.51 -16.11
C ILE A 208 30.49 20.42 -17.27
N ALA A 209 31.78 20.37 -17.64
CA ALA A 209 32.33 21.07 -18.79
C ALA A 209 33.25 20.09 -19.52
N GLU A 210 32.90 19.75 -20.75
CA GLU A 210 33.70 18.88 -21.62
C GLU A 210 33.92 19.54 -22.94
N SER A 211 35.07 19.24 -23.54
CA SER A 211 35.44 19.75 -24.85
C SER A 211 35.57 18.58 -25.83
N PHE A 212 34.85 18.67 -26.92
CA PHE A 212 34.86 17.67 -27.98
C PHE A 212 35.60 18.25 -29.19
N SER A 213 36.50 17.48 -29.78
CA SER A 213 37.35 17.93 -30.89
C SER A 213 36.60 18.02 -32.23
N SER A 214 35.57 17.18 -32.39
CA SER A 214 34.77 17.10 -33.62
C SER A 214 33.36 16.66 -33.34
N VAL A 215 32.37 17.49 -33.66
CA VAL A 215 30.94 17.21 -33.53
C VAL A 215 30.19 17.83 -34.69
N SER A 216 29.01 17.27 -35.00
CA SER A 216 28.08 17.89 -35.95
C SER A 216 26.80 18.28 -35.22
N VAL A 217 26.35 19.50 -35.41
CA VAL A 217 25.18 20.07 -34.78
C VAL A 217 24.07 20.24 -35.84
N LEU A 218 22.90 19.75 -35.54
CA LEU A 218 21.67 19.91 -36.34
C LEU A 218 20.76 20.93 -35.65
N PHE A 219 20.31 21.90 -36.43
CA PHE A 219 19.15 22.73 -36.10
C PHE A 219 18.08 22.50 -37.16
N ALA A 220 16.90 22.07 -36.75
CA ALA A 220 15.76 21.97 -37.60
C ALA A 220 14.68 22.93 -37.10
N ASP A 221 14.10 23.71 -38.00
CA ASP A 221 13.08 24.72 -37.69
C ASP A 221 11.83 24.48 -38.55
N LEU A 222 10.63 24.78 -38.03
CA LEU A 222 9.37 24.57 -38.73
C LEU A 222 9.01 25.77 -39.59
N CYS A 223 9.14 25.64 -40.92
CA CYS A 223 8.84 26.71 -41.85
C CYS A 223 7.40 27.21 -41.73
N GLY A 224 7.21 28.51 -41.48
CA GLY A 224 5.89 29.13 -41.41
C GLY A 224 5.16 28.94 -40.07
N PHE A 225 5.82 28.38 -39.07
CA PHE A 225 5.23 28.09 -37.75
C PHE A 225 4.60 29.34 -37.10
N THR A 226 5.23 30.49 -37.13
CA THR A 226 4.70 31.73 -36.55
C THR A 226 3.33 32.10 -37.13
N THR A 227 3.17 32.02 -38.47
CA THR A 227 1.90 32.30 -39.13
C THR A 227 0.84 31.23 -38.87
N PHE A 228 1.26 29.97 -38.70
CA PHE A 228 0.40 28.85 -38.39
C PHE A 228 -0.10 28.95 -36.93
N SER A 229 0.78 29.25 -35.99
CA SER A 229 0.45 29.34 -34.55
C SER A 229 -0.57 30.44 -34.23
N GLU A 230 -0.65 31.52 -35.05
CA GLU A 230 -1.66 32.54 -34.89
C GLU A 230 -3.08 32.08 -35.26
N ARG A 231 -3.25 30.94 -35.95
CA ARG A 231 -4.51 30.45 -36.51
C ARG A 231 -5.06 29.21 -35.86
N VAL A 232 -4.32 28.61 -34.95
CA VAL A 232 -4.65 27.35 -34.33
C VAL A 232 -4.77 27.50 -32.80
N ASP A 233 -5.64 26.72 -32.16
CA ASP A 233 -5.76 26.70 -30.71
C ASP A 233 -4.46 26.23 -30.04
N ALA A 234 -4.16 26.77 -28.87
CA ALA A 234 -2.93 26.46 -28.13
C ALA A 234 -2.78 24.97 -27.80
N SER A 235 -3.89 24.26 -27.53
CA SER A 235 -3.85 22.80 -27.28
C SER A 235 -3.48 22.02 -28.55
N GLN A 236 -4.08 22.36 -29.68
CA GLN A 236 -3.78 21.73 -30.96
C GLN A 236 -2.33 22.01 -31.41
N LEU A 237 -1.82 23.20 -31.09
CA LEU A 237 -0.43 23.57 -31.39
C LEU A 237 0.54 22.74 -30.58
N VAL A 238 0.27 22.55 -29.29
CA VAL A 238 1.10 21.71 -28.39
C VAL A 238 1.09 20.25 -28.82
N ASP A 239 -0.10 19.71 -29.13
CA ASP A 239 -0.25 18.32 -29.60
C ASP A 239 0.54 18.09 -30.91
N LEU A 240 0.45 19.04 -31.86
CA LEU A 240 1.20 18.97 -33.13
C LEU A 240 2.72 19.01 -32.90
N LEU A 241 3.20 19.91 -32.01
CA LEU A 241 4.63 19.97 -31.68
C LEU A 241 5.12 18.70 -31.01
N ASP A 242 4.30 18.09 -30.14
CA ASP A 242 4.60 16.84 -29.48
C ASP A 242 4.74 15.69 -30.47
N ASP A 243 3.80 15.59 -31.40
CA ASP A 243 3.85 14.58 -32.50
C ASP A 243 5.12 14.75 -33.36
N ILE A 244 5.43 16.00 -33.76
CA ILE A 244 6.60 16.31 -34.58
C ILE A 244 7.90 15.97 -33.83
N PHE A 245 8.03 16.46 -32.62
CA PHE A 245 9.26 16.26 -31.84
C PHE A 245 9.44 14.81 -31.40
N SER A 246 8.34 14.09 -31.14
CA SER A 246 8.38 12.65 -30.90
C SER A 246 8.90 11.87 -32.12
N ALA A 247 8.46 12.22 -33.33
CA ALA A 247 9.00 11.64 -34.55
C ALA A 247 10.50 11.93 -34.72
N PHE A 248 10.93 13.16 -34.39
CA PHE A 248 12.35 13.53 -34.42
C PHE A 248 13.17 12.79 -33.35
N ASP A 249 12.61 12.57 -32.17
CA ASP A 249 13.25 11.78 -31.10
C ASP A 249 13.47 10.32 -31.55
N HIS A 250 12.50 9.73 -32.26
CA HIS A 250 12.67 8.40 -32.84
C HIS A 250 13.78 8.35 -33.91
N LEU A 251 13.87 9.36 -34.76
CA LEU A 251 14.95 9.47 -35.74
C LEU A 251 16.31 9.68 -35.08
N ALA A 252 16.39 10.54 -34.06
CA ALA A 252 17.60 10.77 -33.29
C ALA A 252 18.14 9.46 -32.69
N ASN A 253 17.28 8.68 -32.07
CA ASN A 253 17.62 7.36 -31.53
C ASN A 253 18.06 6.38 -32.62
N ALA A 254 17.37 6.35 -33.77
CA ALA A 254 17.70 5.44 -34.87
C ALA A 254 19.06 5.71 -35.51
N TYR A 255 19.47 6.97 -35.59
CA TYR A 255 20.76 7.39 -36.17
C TYR A 255 21.86 7.59 -35.12
N GLY A 256 21.55 7.38 -33.81
CA GLY A 256 22.52 7.60 -32.72
C GLY A 256 22.96 9.06 -32.60
N VAL A 257 22.03 10.00 -32.78
CA VAL A 257 22.22 11.43 -32.64
C VAL A 257 21.59 11.85 -31.31
N GLU A 258 22.30 12.62 -30.52
CA GLU A 258 21.86 13.06 -29.20
C GLU A 258 20.96 14.30 -29.32
N LYS A 259 19.73 14.20 -28.80
CA LYS A 259 18.85 15.36 -28.64
C LYS A 259 19.39 16.26 -27.55
N ILE A 260 19.61 17.54 -27.85
CA ILE A 260 20.02 18.50 -26.84
C ILE A 260 18.83 19.21 -26.20
N LYS A 261 17.98 19.86 -27.00
CA LYS A 261 16.77 20.53 -26.55
C LYS A 261 15.91 21.00 -27.71
N THR A 262 14.69 21.37 -27.39
CA THR A 262 13.84 22.17 -28.28
C THR A 262 13.92 23.66 -27.88
N ILE A 263 13.84 24.55 -28.85
CA ILE A 263 13.88 26.01 -28.65
C ILE A 263 12.72 26.61 -29.44
N GLY A 264 11.54 26.74 -28.79
CA GLY A 264 10.30 27.08 -29.49
C GLY A 264 9.89 25.95 -30.47
N ASP A 265 9.87 26.27 -31.76
CA ASP A 265 9.61 25.36 -32.86
C ASP A 265 10.86 24.77 -33.50
N ALA A 266 12.03 25.08 -32.95
CA ALA A 266 13.30 24.53 -33.40
C ALA A 266 13.74 23.32 -32.57
N TYR A 267 14.30 22.32 -33.27
CA TYR A 267 14.86 21.10 -32.68
C TYR A 267 16.39 21.11 -32.80
N MET A 268 17.12 20.94 -31.70
CA MET A 268 18.58 20.90 -31.68
C MET A 268 19.08 19.51 -31.30
N ALA A 269 19.92 18.94 -32.16
CA ALA A 269 20.54 17.64 -31.93
C ALA A 269 22.03 17.67 -32.34
N VAL A 270 22.84 16.76 -31.78
CA VAL A 270 24.28 16.71 -31.99
C VAL A 270 24.72 15.25 -32.14
N ALA A 271 25.65 14.98 -33.05
CA ALA A 271 26.37 13.71 -33.10
C ALA A 271 27.88 13.94 -32.81
N GLY A 272 28.51 12.94 -32.18
CA GLY A 272 29.90 13.02 -31.72
C GLY A 272 30.05 13.41 -30.24
N LEU A 273 28.93 13.49 -29.52
CA LEU A 273 28.84 13.59 -28.05
C LEU A 273 27.65 12.77 -27.53
N PRO A 274 27.64 12.34 -26.27
CA PRO A 274 28.75 12.36 -25.32
C PRO A 274 29.87 11.39 -25.70
N GLU A 275 29.63 10.50 -26.63
CA GLU A 275 30.59 9.56 -27.19
C GLU A 275 31.07 10.06 -28.55
N ALA A 276 32.42 10.13 -28.71
CA ALA A 276 33.03 10.51 -29.99
C ALA A 276 32.72 9.43 -31.05
N ARG A 277 32.35 9.88 -32.25
CA ARG A 277 32.14 9.01 -33.42
C ARG A 277 32.66 9.65 -34.70
N ASP A 278 33.29 8.87 -35.56
CA ASP A 278 33.91 9.40 -36.78
C ASP A 278 32.88 9.77 -37.86
N ASP A 279 31.72 9.10 -37.85
CA ASP A 279 30.61 9.29 -38.79
C ASP A 279 29.58 10.33 -38.34
N HIS A 280 29.95 11.21 -37.42
CA HIS A 280 29.03 12.20 -36.83
C HIS A 280 28.33 13.07 -37.89
N ALA A 281 29.02 13.45 -38.96
CA ALA A 281 28.47 14.27 -40.04
C ALA A 281 27.43 13.49 -40.90
N GLU A 282 27.74 12.23 -41.19
CA GLU A 282 26.84 11.35 -41.96
C GLU A 282 25.57 11.02 -41.17
N ALA A 283 25.69 10.77 -39.86
CA ALA A 283 24.58 10.50 -38.97
C ALA A 283 23.58 11.66 -38.91
N VAL A 284 24.12 12.89 -38.72
CA VAL A 284 23.30 14.12 -38.70
C VAL A 284 22.66 14.39 -40.06
N ALA A 285 23.37 14.19 -41.17
CA ALA A 285 22.82 14.38 -42.52
C ALA A 285 21.69 13.37 -42.78
N SER A 286 21.90 12.11 -42.44
CA SER A 286 20.87 11.03 -42.59
C SER A 286 19.62 11.30 -41.73
N MET A 287 19.81 11.75 -40.51
CA MET A 287 18.70 12.18 -39.64
C MET A 287 17.93 13.36 -40.27
N GLY A 288 18.63 14.40 -40.76
CA GLY A 288 17.99 15.54 -41.42
C GLY A 288 17.19 15.16 -42.67
N LEU A 289 17.68 14.22 -43.46
CA LEU A 289 16.92 13.66 -44.60
C LEU A 289 15.67 12.88 -44.14
N GLY A 290 15.80 12.07 -43.10
CA GLY A 290 14.66 11.37 -42.47
C GLY A 290 13.61 12.31 -41.92
N MET A 291 14.00 13.43 -41.33
CA MET A 291 13.08 14.49 -40.90
C MET A 291 12.27 15.07 -42.03
N LEU A 292 12.92 15.35 -43.17
CA LEU A 292 12.24 15.86 -44.37
C LEU A 292 11.27 14.83 -45.00
N GLU A 293 11.58 13.54 -44.89
CA GLU A 293 10.69 12.46 -45.38
C GLU A 293 9.48 12.26 -44.46
N ALA A 294 9.63 12.41 -43.18
CA ALA A 294 8.55 12.29 -42.20
C ALA A 294 7.46 13.37 -42.37
N PHE A 295 7.77 14.49 -43.04
CA PHE A 295 6.86 15.63 -43.28
C PHE A 295 6.40 15.79 -44.75
N ARG A 296 6.55 14.78 -45.55
CA ARG A 296 5.98 14.73 -46.92
C ARG A 296 4.63 14.03 -46.92
#